data_b0868815e852e1e943a435373a5b418e
#
_entry.id   b0868815e852e1e943a435373a5b418e
#
_cell.length_a   1.000
_cell.length_b   1.000
_cell.length_c   1.000
_cell.angle_alpha   90.00
_cell.angle_beta   90.00
_cell.angle_gamma   90.00
#
_symmetry.space_group_name_H-M   'P 1'
#
loop_
_entity.id
_entity.type
_entity.pdbx_description
1 polymer ?
#
loop_
_entity_poly.entity_id
_entity_poly.type
_entity_poly.pdbx_seq_one_letter_code
_entity_poly.pdbx_strand_id
1 'polypeptide(L)'
;LSLDRYQVIGPEYRIRFLIALLEYKFGIHLYEIKGKELKLVYQWIRSSNAHISQEAFEAATEESRFFSILVVLMWKRKNFPVVLPASQELEKLKTLLVYPKLITLTKKILEPALQVMFTPTDYDYLFLAYCTTPNPFSRDKWLEHDRDTTLDIIMKQGMLLPLIQKFRLLFGDELINSQPFRIVMLFFMKPFICNLQSLVPNSYIFQYD
;
A
#
# COMPACT_ATOMS: atom_id res chain seq x y z
N LEU A 1 38.34 2.45 -4.32
CA LEU A 1 36.93 2.66 -4.73
C LEU A 1 36.25 3.41 -3.61
N SER A 2 36.07 4.72 -3.79
CA SER A 2 35.30 5.57 -2.85
C SER A 2 33.83 5.18 -2.98
N LEU A 3 33.21 4.70 -1.92
CA LEU A 3 31.77 4.40 -1.83
C LEU A 3 30.90 5.66 -1.92
N ASP A 4 31.49 6.85 -1.92
CA ASP A 4 30.81 8.15 -1.89
C ASP A 4 30.13 8.55 -3.21
N ARG A 5 30.11 7.67 -4.22
CA ARG A 5 29.63 8.03 -5.56
C ARG A 5 28.49 7.15 -6.10
N TYR A 6 27.92 6.27 -5.30
CA TYR A 6 26.75 5.51 -5.76
C TYR A 6 25.47 6.30 -5.50
N GLN A 7 24.88 6.80 -6.56
CA GLN A 7 23.57 7.45 -6.51
C GLN A 7 22.51 6.48 -7.02
N VAL A 8 21.48 6.23 -6.21
CA VAL A 8 20.30 5.50 -6.68
C VAL A 8 19.47 6.45 -7.55
N ILE A 9 19.37 6.13 -8.83
CA ILE A 9 18.59 6.91 -9.80
C ILE A 9 17.34 6.12 -10.16
N GLY A 10 16.18 6.77 -10.10
CA GLY A 10 14.91 6.16 -10.45
C GLY A 10 13.71 7.03 -10.09
N PRO A 11 12.50 6.61 -10.43
CA PRO A 11 11.28 7.29 -10.00
C PRO A 11 11.19 7.36 -8.47
N GLU A 12 10.87 8.53 -7.93
CA GLU A 12 10.88 8.78 -6.49
C GLU A 12 9.98 7.82 -5.71
N TYR A 13 8.82 7.43 -6.24
CA TYR A 13 7.94 6.47 -5.56
C TYR A 13 8.64 5.11 -5.37
N ARG A 14 9.41 4.62 -6.35
CA ARG A 14 10.18 3.37 -6.23
C ARG A 14 11.33 3.50 -5.23
N ILE A 15 11.98 4.66 -5.20
CA ILE A 15 13.04 4.94 -4.22
C ILE A 15 12.47 4.89 -2.80
N ARG A 16 11.30 5.48 -2.55
CA ARG A 16 10.62 5.40 -1.24
C ARG A 16 10.29 3.95 -0.86
N PHE A 17 9.76 3.17 -1.80
CA PHE A 17 9.49 1.74 -1.56
C PHE A 17 10.77 0.94 -1.28
N LEU A 18 11.87 1.21 -2.00
CA LEU A 18 13.15 0.57 -1.73
C LEU A 18 13.68 0.93 -0.34
N ILE A 19 13.64 2.19 0.05
CA ILE A 19 14.05 2.64 1.39
C ILE A 19 13.21 1.95 2.47
N ALA A 20 11.89 1.90 2.27
CA ALA A 20 10.99 1.23 3.21
C ALA A 20 11.29 -0.28 3.31
N LEU A 21 11.60 -0.94 2.19
CA LEU A 21 11.97 -2.35 2.17
C LEU A 21 13.29 -2.62 2.90
N LEU A 22 14.30 -1.78 2.69
CA LEU A 22 15.59 -1.88 3.37
C LEU A 22 15.43 -1.70 4.89
N GLU A 23 14.66 -0.72 5.32
CA GLU A 23 14.33 -0.48 6.72
C GLU A 23 13.55 -1.64 7.33
N TYR A 24 12.47 -2.06 6.67
CA TYR A 24 11.54 -3.06 7.19
C TYR A 24 12.15 -4.46 7.26
N LYS A 25 12.81 -4.90 6.16
CA LYS A 25 13.27 -6.28 6.02
C LYS A 25 14.69 -6.51 6.52
N PHE A 26 15.56 -5.51 6.41
CA PHE A 26 16.99 -5.65 6.67
C PHE A 26 17.48 -4.78 7.83
N GLY A 27 16.63 -3.93 8.41
CA GLY A 27 17.03 -3.00 9.46
C GLY A 27 18.05 -1.96 9.00
N ILE A 28 18.09 -1.66 7.69
CA ILE A 28 19.01 -0.67 7.15
C ILE A 28 18.36 0.71 7.22
N HIS A 29 18.83 1.54 8.13
CA HIS A 29 18.25 2.85 8.43
C HIS A 29 18.88 3.94 7.56
N LEU A 30 18.30 4.20 6.39
CA LEU A 30 18.72 5.31 5.52
C LEU A 30 18.14 6.66 5.98
N TYR A 31 17.07 6.64 6.74
CA TYR A 31 16.46 7.79 7.39
C TYR A 31 16.20 7.46 8.86
N GLU A 32 16.45 8.43 9.74
CA GLU A 32 16.03 8.29 11.13
C GLU A 32 14.50 8.39 11.20
N ILE A 33 13.83 7.26 11.41
CA ILE A 33 12.39 7.19 11.62
C ILE A 33 12.13 7.16 13.12
N LYS A 34 11.65 8.29 13.65
CA LYS A 34 11.41 8.45 15.08
C LYS A 34 10.14 7.74 15.51
N GLY A 35 10.15 7.10 16.68
CA GLY A 35 8.96 6.45 17.23
C GLY A 35 7.72 7.37 17.33
N LYS A 36 7.92 8.67 17.56
CA LYS A 36 6.84 9.66 17.55
C LYS A 36 6.18 9.85 16.17
N GLU A 37 6.94 9.67 15.09
CA GLU A 37 6.43 9.76 13.72
C GLU A 37 5.58 8.55 13.38
N LEU A 38 6.02 7.36 13.75
CA LEU A 38 5.20 6.15 13.61
C LEU A 38 3.93 6.22 14.47
N LYS A 39 4.04 6.72 15.71
CA LYS A 39 2.85 6.94 16.57
C LYS A 39 1.83 7.86 15.92
N LEU A 40 2.26 8.92 15.26
CA LEU A 40 1.37 9.82 14.51
C LEU A 40 0.64 9.10 13.37
N VAL A 41 1.37 8.28 12.59
CA VAL A 41 0.76 7.46 11.54
C VAL A 41 -0.23 6.47 12.14
N TYR A 42 0.09 5.81 13.23
CA TYR A 42 -0.82 4.89 13.91
C TYR A 42 -2.08 5.59 14.45
N GLN A 43 -1.96 6.81 14.98
CA GLN A 43 -3.11 7.61 15.39
C GLN A 43 -4.00 7.98 14.19
N TRP A 44 -3.39 8.33 13.06
CA TRP A 44 -4.12 8.58 11.83
C TRP A 44 -4.86 7.33 11.34
N ILE A 45 -4.19 6.16 11.34
CA ILE A 45 -4.81 4.87 11.01
C ILE A 45 -5.98 4.57 11.97
N ARG A 46 -5.78 4.72 13.28
CA ARG A 46 -6.81 4.47 14.30
C ARG A 46 -8.01 5.39 14.13
N SER A 47 -7.80 6.65 13.81
CA SER A 47 -8.88 7.61 13.57
C SER A 47 -9.75 7.25 12.37
N SER A 48 -9.20 6.46 11.44
CA SER A 48 -9.93 5.95 10.29
C SER A 48 -10.79 4.72 10.60
N ASN A 49 -10.44 4.00 11.68
CA ASN A 49 -10.97 2.71 12.06
C ASN A 49 -11.37 2.71 13.55
N ALA A 50 -12.31 3.59 13.90
CA ALA A 50 -12.75 3.84 15.29
C ALA A 50 -13.30 2.61 16.03
N HIS A 51 -13.53 1.49 15.32
CA HIS A 51 -14.11 0.26 15.87
C HIS A 51 -13.09 -0.85 16.15
N ILE A 52 -11.78 -0.61 15.88
CA ILE A 52 -10.74 -1.61 16.14
C ILE A 52 -10.46 -1.67 17.65
N SER A 53 -10.49 -2.88 18.23
CA SER A 53 -10.05 -3.10 19.62
C SER A 53 -8.57 -2.74 19.80
N GLN A 54 -8.14 -2.48 21.03
CA GLN A 54 -6.73 -2.16 21.32
C GLN A 54 -5.79 -3.29 20.90
N GLU A 55 -6.15 -4.54 21.18
CA GLU A 55 -5.36 -5.73 20.83
C GLU A 55 -5.25 -5.91 19.30
N ALA A 56 -6.37 -5.78 18.60
CA ALA A 56 -6.37 -5.83 17.13
C ALA A 56 -5.56 -4.68 16.52
N PHE A 57 -5.55 -3.51 17.17
CA PHE A 57 -4.73 -2.38 16.74
C PHE A 57 -3.23 -2.65 16.93
N GLU A 58 -2.82 -3.23 18.06
CA GLU A 58 -1.42 -3.58 18.33
C GLU A 58 -0.92 -4.63 17.33
N ALA A 59 -1.69 -5.67 17.06
CA ALA A 59 -1.37 -6.64 16.02
C ALA A 59 -1.29 -5.99 14.62
N ALA A 60 -2.21 -5.10 14.30
CA ALA A 60 -2.23 -4.37 13.03
C ALA A 60 -1.05 -3.40 12.87
N THR A 61 -0.43 -2.91 13.97
CA THR A 61 0.74 -2.01 13.87
C THR A 61 1.97 -2.72 13.33
N GLU A 62 2.23 -3.95 13.73
CA GLU A 62 3.34 -4.74 13.20
C GLU A 62 3.14 -5.04 11.71
N GLU A 63 1.95 -5.49 11.32
CA GLU A 63 1.62 -5.78 9.93
C GLU A 63 1.66 -4.54 9.04
N SER A 64 1.27 -3.38 9.58
CA SER A 64 1.26 -2.12 8.85
C SER A 64 2.58 -1.34 8.93
N ARG A 65 3.62 -1.89 9.57
CA ARG A 65 4.89 -1.18 9.74
C ARG A 65 5.49 -0.75 8.41
N PHE A 66 5.49 -1.61 7.42
CA PHE A 66 5.99 -1.27 6.09
C PHE A 66 5.21 -0.09 5.48
N PHE A 67 3.87 -0.16 5.51
CA PHE A 67 3.03 0.94 5.06
C PHE A 67 3.29 2.23 5.86
N SER A 68 3.45 2.13 7.17
CA SER A 68 3.71 3.28 8.03
C SER A 68 5.04 3.96 7.71
N ILE A 69 6.08 3.19 7.38
CA ILE A 69 7.36 3.72 6.90
C ILE A 69 7.16 4.49 5.58
N LEU A 70 6.39 3.94 4.63
CA LEU A 70 6.08 4.63 3.36
C LEU A 70 5.37 5.97 3.61
N VAL A 71 4.44 6.00 4.57
CA VAL A 71 3.75 7.24 4.96
C VAL A 71 4.74 8.23 5.58
N VAL A 72 5.64 7.80 6.47
CA VAL A 72 6.68 8.68 7.03
C VAL A 72 7.57 9.25 5.94
N LEU A 73 7.93 8.48 4.94
CA LEU A 73 8.78 8.94 3.83
C LEU A 73 8.12 10.02 2.98
N MET A 74 6.80 10.21 2.99
CA MET A 74 6.13 11.31 2.30
C MET A 74 6.69 12.66 2.75
N TRP A 75 6.79 12.91 4.05
CA TRP A 75 7.32 14.20 4.54
C TRP A 75 8.82 14.23 4.71
N LYS A 76 9.46 13.09 5.00
CA LYS A 76 10.93 13.02 5.07
C LYS A 76 11.58 13.35 3.72
N ARG A 77 10.91 12.99 2.64
CA ARG A 77 11.36 13.18 1.26
C ARG A 77 10.51 14.16 0.46
N LYS A 78 9.88 15.12 1.14
CA LYS A 78 9.00 16.12 0.51
C LYS A 78 9.69 16.97 -0.58
N ASN A 79 11.02 17.11 -0.50
CA ASN A 79 11.80 17.86 -1.49
C ASN A 79 12.04 17.09 -2.80
N PHE A 80 11.66 15.82 -2.86
CA PHE A 80 11.75 14.97 -4.03
C PHE A 80 10.34 14.74 -4.57
N PRO A 81 9.97 15.37 -5.69
CA PRO A 81 8.62 15.25 -6.22
C PRO A 81 8.34 13.82 -6.70
N VAL A 82 7.17 13.32 -6.36
CA VAL A 82 6.69 12.02 -6.85
C VAL A 82 6.05 12.21 -8.22
N VAL A 83 6.47 11.39 -9.17
CA VAL A 83 5.82 11.23 -10.47
C VAL A 83 5.43 9.76 -10.59
N LEU A 84 4.14 9.48 -10.57
CA LEU A 84 3.63 8.13 -10.76
C LEU A 84 3.52 7.80 -12.26
N PRO A 85 3.72 6.53 -12.65
CA PRO A 85 3.47 6.12 -14.03
C PRO A 85 1.98 6.24 -14.35
N ALA A 86 1.66 6.50 -15.60
CA ALA A 86 0.29 6.40 -16.07
C ALA A 86 -0.17 4.93 -15.95
N SER A 87 -1.10 4.67 -15.04
CA SER A 87 -1.68 3.35 -14.79
C SER A 87 -3.20 3.44 -14.84
N GLN A 88 -3.79 2.73 -15.79
CA GLN A 88 -5.26 2.66 -15.90
C GLN A 88 -5.88 2.00 -14.66
N GLU A 89 -5.18 1.04 -14.07
CA GLU A 89 -5.60 0.35 -12.85
C GLU A 89 -5.67 1.32 -11.68
N LEU A 90 -4.61 2.11 -11.47
CA LEU A 90 -4.57 3.10 -10.40
C LEU A 90 -5.66 4.16 -10.57
N GLU A 91 -5.88 4.66 -11.78
CA GLU A 91 -6.95 5.63 -12.06
C GLU A 91 -8.34 5.03 -11.80
N LYS A 92 -8.58 3.77 -12.17
CA LYS A 92 -9.82 3.09 -11.83
C LYS A 92 -9.98 2.90 -10.31
N LEU A 93 -8.90 2.57 -9.60
CA LEU A 93 -8.94 2.43 -8.15
C LEU A 93 -9.22 3.75 -7.43
N LYS A 94 -8.84 4.90 -7.98
CA LYS A 94 -9.18 6.21 -7.43
C LYS A 94 -10.70 6.51 -7.41
N THR A 95 -11.51 5.76 -8.13
CA THR A 95 -12.97 5.88 -8.05
C THR A 95 -13.54 5.26 -6.76
N LEU A 96 -12.76 4.51 -6.00
CA LEU A 96 -13.16 3.92 -4.73
C LEU A 96 -13.38 5.00 -3.67
N LEU A 97 -14.34 4.78 -2.78
CA LEU A 97 -14.68 5.70 -1.69
C LEU A 97 -13.52 5.92 -0.70
N VAL A 98 -12.62 4.96 -0.61
CA VAL A 98 -11.44 5.07 0.25
C VAL A 98 -10.48 6.17 -0.19
N TYR A 99 -10.38 6.48 -1.49
CA TYR A 99 -9.46 7.50 -1.98
C TYR A 99 -9.77 8.90 -1.42
N PRO A 100 -10.98 9.48 -1.59
CA PRO A 100 -11.30 10.76 -0.99
C PRO A 100 -11.29 10.72 0.56
N LYS A 101 -11.59 9.56 1.17
CA LYS A 101 -11.51 9.39 2.62
C LYS A 101 -10.07 9.51 3.11
N LEU A 102 -9.10 8.87 2.44
CA LEU A 102 -7.68 8.99 2.77
C LEU A 102 -7.20 10.45 2.69
N ILE A 103 -7.56 11.16 1.62
CA ILE A 103 -7.23 12.59 1.47
C ILE A 103 -7.81 13.41 2.62
N THR A 104 -9.08 13.23 2.92
CA THR A 104 -9.76 13.97 3.99
C THR A 104 -9.11 13.75 5.35
N LEU A 105 -8.79 12.50 5.68
CA LEU A 105 -8.14 12.16 6.95
C LEU A 105 -6.71 12.67 7.02
N THR A 106 -5.96 12.62 5.91
CA THR A 106 -4.61 13.16 5.82
C THR A 106 -4.59 14.66 6.07
N LYS A 107 -5.48 15.41 5.41
CA LYS A 107 -5.66 16.86 5.63
C LYS A 107 -6.07 17.21 7.05
N LYS A 108 -6.88 16.37 7.68
CA LYS A 108 -7.39 16.63 9.03
C LYS A 108 -6.38 16.32 10.12
N ILE A 109 -5.51 15.31 9.94
CA ILE A 109 -4.69 14.76 11.01
C ILE A 109 -3.20 14.95 10.70
N LEU A 110 -2.70 14.46 9.55
CA LEU A 110 -1.27 14.46 9.28
C LEU A 110 -0.75 15.84 8.93
N GLU A 111 -1.41 16.58 8.05
CA GLU A 111 -0.94 17.91 7.63
C GLU A 111 -0.81 18.89 8.81
N PRO A 112 -1.82 19.05 9.70
CA PRO A 112 -1.68 19.93 10.85
C PRO A 112 -0.60 19.50 11.83
N ALA A 113 -0.51 18.18 12.10
CA ALA A 113 0.46 17.64 13.05
C ALA A 113 1.91 17.77 12.55
N LEU A 114 2.12 17.72 11.24
CA LEU A 114 3.42 17.82 10.59
C LEU A 114 3.75 19.25 10.14
N GLN A 115 2.77 20.16 10.18
CA GLN A 115 2.89 21.54 9.64
C GLN A 115 3.32 21.52 8.16
N VAL A 116 2.73 20.63 7.37
CA VAL A 116 2.99 20.48 5.93
C VAL A 116 1.68 20.50 5.16
N MET A 117 1.75 20.89 3.89
CA MET A 117 0.69 20.69 2.92
C MET A 117 1.18 19.67 1.88
N PHE A 118 0.40 18.63 1.66
CA PHE A 118 0.70 17.65 0.63
C PHE A 118 0.12 18.06 -0.72
N THR A 119 0.81 17.67 -1.77
CA THR A 119 0.38 17.89 -3.15
C THR A 119 -0.59 16.80 -3.62
N PRO A 120 -1.33 17.00 -4.70
CA PRO A 120 -2.13 15.93 -5.30
C PRO A 120 -1.34 14.65 -5.58
N THR A 121 -0.08 14.78 -6.03
CA THR A 121 0.79 13.64 -6.29
C THR A 121 1.24 12.91 -5.03
N ASP A 122 1.34 13.59 -3.89
CA ASP A 122 1.58 12.94 -2.60
C ASP A 122 0.37 12.12 -2.15
N TYR A 123 -0.86 12.60 -2.38
CA TYR A 123 -2.05 11.80 -2.11
C TYR A 123 -2.18 10.59 -3.03
N ASP A 124 -1.82 10.74 -4.30
CA ASP A 124 -1.76 9.63 -5.24
C ASP A 124 -0.71 8.58 -4.81
N TYR A 125 0.45 9.02 -4.35
CA TYR A 125 1.45 8.13 -3.78
C TYR A 125 0.96 7.43 -2.51
N LEU A 126 0.31 8.15 -1.60
CA LEU A 126 -0.29 7.58 -0.39
C LEU A 126 -1.30 6.49 -0.75
N PHE A 127 -2.14 6.77 -1.75
CA PHE A 127 -3.12 5.83 -2.23
C PHE A 127 -2.48 4.62 -2.92
N LEU A 128 -1.41 4.83 -3.71
CA LEU A 128 -0.62 3.72 -4.26
C LEU A 128 -0.06 2.84 -3.15
N ALA A 129 0.55 3.42 -2.11
CA ALA A 129 1.05 2.68 -0.96
C ALA A 129 -0.08 1.89 -0.28
N TYR A 130 -1.25 2.50 -0.11
CA TYR A 130 -2.45 1.85 0.43
C TYR A 130 -2.90 0.66 -0.42
N CYS A 131 -2.97 0.81 -1.74
CA CYS A 131 -3.42 -0.24 -2.64
C CYS A 131 -2.45 -1.41 -2.77
N THR A 132 -1.15 -1.18 -2.60
CA THR A 132 -0.11 -2.18 -2.90
C THR A 132 0.42 -2.91 -1.68
N THR A 133 0.24 -2.35 -0.49
CA THR A 133 0.82 -2.91 0.74
C THR A 133 -0.27 -3.44 1.66
N PRO A 134 0.07 -4.42 2.52
CA PRO A 134 -0.76 -4.74 3.66
C PRO A 134 -0.88 -3.53 4.57
N ASN A 135 -2.07 -3.24 4.99
CA ASN A 135 -2.36 -2.13 5.88
C ASN A 135 -3.64 -2.41 6.68
N PRO A 136 -3.81 -1.78 7.85
CA PRO A 136 -4.92 -2.08 8.75
C PRO A 136 -6.28 -1.65 8.21
N PHE A 137 -6.33 -0.80 7.18
CA PHE A 137 -7.59 -0.45 6.51
C PHE A 137 -8.15 -1.62 5.68
N SER A 138 -7.31 -2.62 5.33
CA SER A 138 -7.73 -3.73 4.47
C SER A 138 -8.50 -4.83 5.21
N ARG A 139 -8.43 -4.89 6.55
CA ARG A 139 -9.11 -5.94 7.34
C ARG A 139 -10.53 -5.58 7.73
N ASP A 140 -10.79 -4.30 8.05
CA ASP A 140 -12.10 -3.86 8.47
C ASP A 140 -12.88 -3.26 7.32
N LYS A 141 -13.79 -4.06 6.80
CA LYS A 141 -14.92 -3.59 6.01
C LYS A 141 -14.56 -2.47 5.04
N TRP A 142 -13.63 -2.73 4.14
CA TRP A 142 -13.87 -2.20 2.83
C TRP A 142 -15.35 -2.45 2.62
N LEU A 143 -16.10 -1.40 2.40
CA LEU A 143 -17.46 -1.56 1.97
C LEU A 143 -17.40 -2.70 0.97
N GLU A 144 -18.20 -3.73 1.12
CA GLU A 144 -18.17 -4.92 0.24
C GLU A 144 -18.05 -4.53 -1.23
N HIS A 145 -18.66 -3.41 -1.56
CA HIS A 145 -18.57 -2.75 -2.86
C HIS A 145 -17.13 -2.35 -3.26
N ASP A 146 -16.32 -1.76 -2.39
CA ASP A 146 -14.94 -1.34 -2.73
C ASP A 146 -14.04 -2.56 -2.91
N ARG A 147 -14.25 -3.61 -2.12
CA ARG A 147 -13.54 -4.89 -2.27
C ARG A 147 -13.87 -5.55 -3.60
N ASP A 148 -15.15 -5.66 -3.93
CA ASP A 148 -15.59 -6.31 -5.16
C ASP A 148 -15.16 -5.49 -6.39
N THR A 149 -15.25 -4.16 -6.33
CA THR A 149 -14.74 -3.28 -7.38
C THR A 149 -13.24 -3.46 -7.56
N THR A 150 -12.46 -3.52 -6.47
CA THR A 150 -11.01 -3.76 -6.53
C THR A 150 -10.69 -5.12 -7.14
N LEU A 151 -11.41 -6.15 -6.73
CA LEU A 151 -11.26 -7.49 -7.29
C LEU A 151 -11.55 -7.50 -8.79
N ASP A 152 -12.62 -6.86 -9.23
CA ASP A 152 -12.97 -6.79 -10.64
C ASP A 152 -11.92 -6.03 -11.47
N ILE A 153 -11.37 -4.94 -10.95
CA ILE A 153 -10.29 -4.22 -11.61
C ILE A 153 -9.05 -5.11 -11.74
N ILE A 154 -8.66 -5.78 -10.67
CA ILE A 154 -7.46 -6.62 -10.62
C ILE A 154 -7.61 -7.86 -11.48
N MET A 155 -8.75 -8.55 -11.42
CA MET A 155 -9.01 -9.77 -12.21
C MET A 155 -9.10 -9.52 -13.71
N LYS A 156 -9.33 -8.28 -14.13
CA LYS A 156 -9.36 -7.86 -15.53
C LYS A 156 -8.00 -7.38 -16.06
N GLN A 157 -6.94 -7.40 -15.24
CA GLN A 157 -5.61 -7.02 -15.71
C GLN A 157 -5.10 -8.02 -16.76
N GLY A 158 -4.62 -7.49 -17.88
CA GLY A 158 -4.14 -8.32 -19.01
C GLY A 158 -3.02 -9.28 -18.64
N MET A 159 -2.17 -8.91 -17.66
CA MET A 159 -1.12 -9.77 -17.11
C MET A 159 -1.68 -11.01 -16.41
N LEU A 160 -2.84 -10.92 -15.77
CA LEU A 160 -3.50 -12.01 -15.04
C LEU A 160 -4.36 -12.93 -15.89
N LEU A 161 -4.87 -12.43 -17.01
CA LEU A 161 -5.78 -13.21 -17.83
C LEU A 161 -5.23 -14.60 -18.21
N PRO A 162 -3.95 -14.75 -18.64
CA PRO A 162 -3.40 -16.06 -18.93
C PRO A 162 -3.34 -16.98 -17.70
N LEU A 163 -3.02 -16.43 -16.52
CA LEU A 163 -2.96 -17.18 -15.28
C LEU A 163 -4.36 -17.63 -14.84
N ILE A 164 -5.34 -16.74 -14.86
CA ILE A 164 -6.73 -17.06 -14.54
C ILE A 164 -7.31 -18.10 -15.50
N GLN A 165 -7.02 -17.98 -16.81
CA GLN A 165 -7.44 -18.97 -17.81
C GLN A 165 -6.82 -20.34 -17.52
N LYS A 166 -5.55 -20.39 -17.11
CA LYS A 166 -4.89 -21.64 -16.75
C LYS A 166 -5.50 -22.27 -15.50
N PHE A 167 -5.81 -21.49 -14.48
CA PHE A 167 -6.53 -21.97 -13.29
C PHE A 167 -7.93 -22.46 -13.66
N ARG A 168 -8.65 -21.75 -14.53
CA ARG A 168 -9.98 -22.16 -15.01
C ARG A 168 -9.94 -23.52 -15.72
N LEU A 169 -8.95 -23.73 -16.58
CA LEU A 169 -8.76 -25.01 -17.29
C LEU A 169 -8.42 -26.16 -16.36
N LEU A 170 -7.65 -25.91 -15.28
CA LEU A 170 -7.21 -26.96 -14.35
C LEU A 170 -8.24 -27.27 -13.28
N PHE A 171 -8.99 -26.29 -12.80
CA PHE A 171 -9.80 -26.40 -11.59
C PHE A 171 -11.28 -26.01 -11.77
N GLY A 172 -11.64 -25.56 -12.98
CA GLY A 172 -13.02 -25.18 -13.30
C GLY A 172 -13.40 -23.75 -12.89
N ASP A 173 -14.60 -23.33 -13.32
CA ASP A 173 -15.14 -22.00 -13.04
C ASP A 173 -15.55 -21.79 -11.58
N GLU A 174 -15.91 -22.87 -10.88
CA GLU A 174 -16.30 -22.77 -9.46
C GLU A 174 -15.18 -22.23 -8.59
N LEU A 175 -13.93 -22.70 -8.81
CA LEU A 175 -12.78 -22.17 -8.09
C LEU A 175 -12.57 -20.68 -8.40
N ILE A 176 -12.57 -20.30 -9.69
CA ILE A 176 -12.31 -18.91 -10.12
C ILE A 176 -13.34 -17.94 -9.55
N ASN A 177 -14.59 -18.38 -9.44
CA ASN A 177 -15.67 -17.55 -8.92
C ASN A 177 -15.79 -17.62 -7.38
N SER A 178 -15.04 -18.52 -6.74
CA SER A 178 -15.06 -18.63 -5.29
C SER A 178 -14.46 -17.39 -4.61
N GLN A 179 -15.08 -16.97 -3.52
CA GLN A 179 -14.61 -15.82 -2.76
C GLN A 179 -13.19 -16.00 -2.19
N PRO A 180 -12.81 -17.17 -1.63
CA PRO A 180 -11.45 -17.41 -1.17
C PRO A 180 -10.39 -17.23 -2.28
N PHE A 181 -10.63 -17.82 -3.46
CA PHE A 181 -9.70 -17.67 -4.59
C PHE A 181 -9.55 -16.21 -5.01
N ARG A 182 -10.65 -15.48 -5.13
CA ARG A 182 -10.65 -14.07 -5.50
C ARG A 182 -9.87 -13.22 -4.49
N ILE A 183 -10.03 -13.49 -3.18
CA ILE A 183 -9.29 -12.80 -2.12
C ILE A 183 -7.79 -13.09 -2.22
N VAL A 184 -7.39 -14.35 -2.37
CA VAL A 184 -5.97 -14.73 -2.54
C VAL A 184 -5.38 -14.04 -3.76
N MET A 185 -6.09 -14.03 -4.89
CA MET A 185 -5.65 -13.32 -6.09
C MET A 185 -5.52 -11.82 -5.88
N LEU A 186 -6.41 -11.19 -5.10
CA LEU A 186 -6.30 -9.79 -4.74
C LEU A 186 -4.98 -9.50 -4.02
N PHE A 187 -4.67 -10.25 -2.97
CA PHE A 187 -3.43 -10.07 -2.21
C PHE A 187 -2.19 -10.35 -3.06
N PHE A 188 -2.23 -11.40 -3.86
CA PHE A 188 -1.13 -11.73 -4.77
C PHE A 188 -0.84 -10.62 -5.78
N MET A 189 -1.89 -9.95 -6.28
CA MET A 189 -1.76 -8.98 -7.36
C MET A 189 -1.54 -7.53 -6.94
N LYS A 190 -1.90 -7.18 -5.72
CA LYS A 190 -1.68 -5.82 -5.21
C LYS A 190 -0.27 -5.28 -5.48
N PRO A 191 0.81 -6.03 -5.19
CA PRO A 191 2.17 -5.55 -5.43
C PRO A 191 2.51 -5.30 -6.91
N PHE A 192 1.74 -5.86 -7.84
CA PHE A 192 1.99 -5.65 -9.28
C PHE A 192 1.50 -4.29 -9.78
N ILE A 193 0.69 -3.58 -9.01
CA ILE A 193 0.28 -2.23 -9.34
C ILE A 193 1.55 -1.36 -9.47
N CYS A 194 1.69 -0.66 -10.57
CA CYS A 194 2.87 0.16 -10.89
C CYS A 194 4.21 -0.61 -10.79
N ASN A 195 4.21 -1.93 -11.02
CA ASN A 195 5.40 -2.79 -11.02
C ASN A 195 6.20 -2.74 -9.68
N LEU A 196 5.50 -2.81 -8.56
CA LEU A 196 6.10 -2.76 -7.21
C LEU A 196 6.38 -4.13 -6.60
N GLN A 197 6.12 -5.25 -7.31
CA GLN A 197 6.23 -6.62 -6.78
C GLN A 197 7.60 -6.98 -6.18
N SER A 198 8.67 -6.36 -6.67
CA SER A 198 10.02 -6.56 -6.11
C SER A 198 10.35 -5.68 -4.90
N LEU A 199 9.49 -4.70 -4.60
CA LEU A 199 9.71 -3.69 -3.57
C LEU A 199 8.71 -3.79 -2.41
N VAL A 200 7.77 -4.74 -2.48
CA VAL A 200 6.80 -5.02 -1.42
C VAL A 200 7.14 -6.38 -0.79
N PRO A 201 7.20 -6.48 0.54
CA PRO A 201 7.48 -7.74 1.21
C PRO A 201 6.44 -8.81 0.88
N ASN A 202 6.89 -10.00 0.46
CA ASN A 202 6.02 -11.12 0.10
C ASN A 202 5.51 -11.91 1.32
N SER A 203 6.01 -11.64 2.51
CA SER A 203 5.68 -12.36 3.75
C SER A 203 4.20 -12.30 4.16
N TYR A 204 3.43 -11.48 3.49
CA TYR A 204 2.02 -11.28 3.79
C TYR A 204 1.04 -12.17 3.03
N ILE A 205 1.53 -12.91 2.01
CA ILE A 205 0.66 -13.75 1.18
C ILE A 205 0.31 -15.07 1.92
N PHE A 206 1.14 -15.47 2.88
CA PHE A 206 1.07 -16.79 3.52
C PHE A 206 0.80 -16.77 5.02
N GLN A 207 0.39 -15.65 5.62
CA GLN A 207 0.09 -15.54 7.05
C GLN A 207 -1.41 -15.75 7.38
N TYR A 208 -2.12 -16.49 6.57
CA TYR A 208 -3.49 -16.91 6.87
C TYR A 208 -3.48 -18.41 7.21
N ASP A 209 -3.18 -18.71 8.47
CA ASP A 209 -3.62 -19.93 9.13
C ASP A 209 -4.94 -19.68 9.86
#